data_3496c678d17716bd1f3d8405cab33d10
#
_entry.id   3496c678d17716bd1f3d8405cab33d10
#
_cell.length_a   1.000
_cell.length_b   1.000
_cell.length_c   1.000
_cell.angle_alpha   90.00
_cell.angle_beta   90.00
_cell.angle_gamma   90.00
#
_symmetry.space_group_name_H-M   'P 1'
#
loop_
_entity.id
_entity.type
_entity.pdbx_description
1 polymer ?
#
loop_
_entity_poly.entity_id
_entity_poly.type
_entity_poly.pdbx_seq_one_letter_code
_entity_poly.pdbx_strand_id
1 'polypeptide(L)'
;MKITFIIPDSLPEMTVKFFLEEQLLIPRKIRHFLRIKKHILINQKEVHWHQMIKAGDECQLIFDEEDYPTKEIVWGNPKLVEEVYQDQHLIIVNKPEGMKTHGNQPEEIALLNHVSAYVGQTCYVVHRLDKETSGLVLFAKNPFILPILNRLLEKKEISREYWALVDGEIETKELIFRDKISRNRHDRRKRIVDSKNGQYAETHVTRLKLFQNKTSLVRCRLKT
;
A
#
# COMPACT_ATOMS: atom_id res chain seq x y z
N MET A 1 13.74 5.35 -16.03
CA MET A 1 12.83 6.18 -15.21
C MET A 1 13.65 7.25 -14.46
N LYS A 2 13.18 8.49 -14.44
CA LYS A 2 13.85 9.60 -13.71
C LYS A 2 12.90 10.14 -12.64
N ILE A 3 13.38 10.24 -11.41
CA ILE A 3 12.59 10.75 -10.26
C ILE A 3 13.36 11.94 -9.67
N THR A 4 12.66 13.07 -9.50
CA THR A 4 13.22 14.29 -8.89
C THR A 4 12.28 14.77 -7.81
N PHE A 5 12.80 15.10 -6.64
CA PHE A 5 12.03 15.62 -5.51
C PHE A 5 12.93 16.42 -4.57
N ILE A 6 12.31 17.27 -3.76
CA ILE A 6 12.99 18.02 -2.69
C ILE A 6 12.96 17.19 -1.42
N ILE A 7 14.09 17.12 -0.71
CA ILE A 7 14.15 16.43 0.60
C ILE A 7 13.30 17.22 1.60
N PRO A 8 12.29 16.56 2.22
CA PRO A 8 11.35 17.22 3.12
C PRO A 8 12.01 17.79 4.37
N ASP A 9 11.49 18.91 4.88
CA ASP A 9 11.94 19.56 6.13
C ASP A 9 11.80 18.67 7.37
N SER A 10 10.94 17.66 7.30
CA SER A 10 10.73 16.69 8.38
C SER A 10 11.87 15.68 8.55
N LEU A 11 12.79 15.60 7.59
CA LEU A 11 13.91 14.67 7.64
C LEU A 11 15.17 15.35 8.22
N PRO A 12 15.88 14.69 9.16
CA PRO A 12 17.15 15.16 9.67
C PRO A 12 18.25 15.06 8.59
N GLU A 13 19.34 15.78 8.79
CA GLU A 13 20.54 15.62 7.96
C GLU A 13 21.07 14.19 8.07
N MET A 14 21.41 13.58 6.91
CA MET A 14 21.86 12.20 6.84
C MET A 14 22.77 11.96 5.63
N THR A 15 23.44 10.81 5.58
CA THR A 15 24.24 10.44 4.40
C THR A 15 23.35 10.01 3.23
N VAL A 16 23.82 10.21 1.99
CA VAL A 16 23.19 9.69 0.77
C VAL A 16 22.88 8.21 0.91
N LYS A 17 23.84 7.41 1.43
CA LYS A 17 23.65 5.97 1.66
C LYS A 17 22.43 5.68 2.54
N PHE A 18 22.37 6.30 3.71
CA PHE A 18 21.28 6.08 4.68
C PHE A 18 19.93 6.49 4.08
N PHE A 19 19.89 7.63 3.38
CA PHE A 19 18.69 8.11 2.72
C PHE A 19 18.13 7.11 1.70
N LEU A 20 18.98 6.60 0.81
CA LEU A 20 18.55 5.62 -0.19
C LEU A 20 18.16 4.27 0.43
N GLU A 21 18.80 3.89 1.54
CA GLU A 21 18.57 2.61 2.21
C GLU A 21 17.34 2.63 3.11
N GLU A 22 17.27 3.61 4.01
CA GLU A 22 16.31 3.63 5.10
C GLU A 22 15.08 4.52 4.81
N GLN A 23 15.24 5.57 4.02
CA GLN A 23 14.12 6.43 3.68
C GLN A 23 13.43 5.98 2.39
N LEU A 24 14.20 5.75 1.34
CA LEU A 24 13.67 5.36 0.03
C LEU A 24 13.55 3.84 -0.17
N LEU A 25 14.10 3.03 0.72
CA LEU A 25 14.04 1.56 0.68
C LEU A 25 14.50 0.95 -0.65
N ILE A 26 15.45 1.61 -1.31
CA ILE A 26 15.97 1.12 -2.59
C ILE A 26 16.76 -0.17 -2.36
N PRO A 27 16.46 -1.27 -3.10
CA PRO A 27 17.16 -2.54 -2.96
C PRO A 27 18.68 -2.40 -3.15
N ARG A 28 19.47 -3.19 -2.38
CA ARG A 28 20.95 -3.14 -2.38
C ARG A 28 21.54 -3.21 -3.80
N LYS A 29 21.00 -4.07 -4.65
CA LYS A 29 21.46 -4.23 -6.05
C LYS A 29 21.27 -2.94 -6.83
N ILE A 30 20.13 -2.30 -6.73
CA ILE A 30 19.82 -1.05 -7.45
C ILE A 30 20.67 0.09 -6.90
N ARG A 31 20.83 0.22 -5.57
CA ARG A 31 21.73 1.21 -4.95
C ARG A 31 23.17 1.07 -5.46
N HIS A 32 23.64 -0.16 -5.65
CA HIS A 32 24.96 -0.42 -6.22
C HIS A 32 25.10 0.12 -7.64
N PHE A 33 24.11 -0.12 -8.50
CA PHE A 33 24.12 0.41 -9.88
C PHE A 33 24.00 1.94 -9.93
N LEU A 34 23.08 2.53 -9.16
CA LEU A 34 22.96 3.98 -9.05
C LEU A 34 24.31 4.63 -8.70
N ARG A 35 25.08 4.02 -7.78
CA ARG A 35 26.40 4.50 -7.42
C ARG A 35 27.43 4.38 -8.53
N ILE A 36 27.54 3.21 -9.17
CA ILE A 36 28.55 2.96 -10.23
C ILE A 36 28.28 3.85 -11.44
N LYS A 37 27.02 3.97 -11.84
CA LYS A 37 26.58 4.75 -12.99
C LYS A 37 26.53 6.25 -12.71
N LYS A 38 26.77 6.67 -11.45
CA LYS A 38 26.64 8.08 -11.00
C LYS A 38 25.25 8.66 -11.24
N HIS A 39 24.24 7.83 -11.08
CA HIS A 39 22.84 8.15 -11.30
C HIS A 39 22.14 8.75 -10.06
N ILE A 40 22.91 9.31 -9.15
CA ILE A 40 22.43 10.03 -7.96
C ILE A 40 22.98 11.46 -8.06
N LEU A 41 22.07 12.42 -8.18
CA LEU A 41 22.45 13.83 -8.21
C LEU A 41 21.77 14.55 -7.04
N ILE A 42 22.53 15.38 -6.35
CA ILE A 42 22.02 16.32 -5.34
C ILE A 42 22.34 17.73 -5.81
N ASN A 43 21.30 18.57 -5.89
CA ASN A 43 21.40 19.92 -6.45
C ASN A 43 22.14 19.92 -7.80
N GLN A 44 21.76 18.94 -8.67
CA GLN A 44 22.30 18.73 -10.02
C GLN A 44 23.79 18.32 -10.08
N LYS A 45 24.39 17.95 -8.96
CA LYS A 45 25.79 17.50 -8.87
C LYS A 45 25.88 16.05 -8.48
N GLU A 46 26.84 15.32 -9.06
CA GLU A 46 27.20 13.96 -8.64
C GLU A 46 27.63 13.97 -7.17
N VAL A 47 27.25 12.92 -6.43
CA VAL A 47 27.51 12.83 -5.00
C VAL A 47 28.22 11.55 -4.60
N HIS A 48 28.97 11.62 -3.50
CA HIS A 48 29.59 10.48 -2.89
C HIS A 48 28.66 9.81 -1.88
N TRP A 49 28.85 8.53 -1.68
CA TRP A 49 28.01 7.67 -0.83
C TRP A 49 27.85 8.14 0.63
N HIS A 50 28.91 8.77 1.16
CA HIS A 50 28.94 9.29 2.53
C HIS A 50 28.72 10.82 2.61
N GLN A 51 28.42 11.46 1.50
CA GLN A 51 28.07 12.87 1.50
C GLN A 51 26.80 13.12 2.29
N MET A 52 26.80 14.17 3.10
CA MET A 52 25.62 14.61 3.84
C MET A 52 24.65 15.33 2.90
N ILE A 53 23.38 15.09 3.14
CA ILE A 53 22.25 15.76 2.50
C ILE A 53 21.28 16.23 3.57
N LYS A 54 20.56 17.29 3.29
CA LYS A 54 19.66 17.95 4.23
C LYS A 54 18.34 18.36 3.60
N ALA A 55 17.42 18.77 4.43
CA ALA A 55 16.16 19.38 3.99
C ALA A 55 16.39 20.52 2.99
N GLY A 56 15.54 20.58 1.96
CA GLY A 56 15.62 21.54 0.87
C GLY A 56 16.57 21.16 -0.27
N ASP A 57 17.44 20.14 -0.11
CA ASP A 57 18.25 19.65 -1.23
C ASP A 57 17.36 18.98 -2.29
N GLU A 58 17.63 19.26 -3.58
CA GLU A 58 17.00 18.55 -4.70
C GLU A 58 17.70 17.22 -4.93
N CYS A 59 16.98 16.13 -4.76
CA CYS A 59 17.48 14.79 -5.07
C CYS A 59 16.93 14.32 -6.41
N GLN A 60 17.81 13.85 -7.29
CA GLN A 60 17.48 13.26 -8.57
C GLN A 60 18.06 11.85 -8.67
N LEU A 61 17.21 10.88 -8.99
CA LEU A 61 17.57 9.49 -9.20
C LEU A 61 17.24 9.10 -10.64
N ILE A 62 18.19 8.46 -11.32
CA ILE A 62 18.05 7.98 -12.70
C ILE A 62 18.12 6.44 -12.68
N PHE A 63 17.02 5.79 -13.00
CA PHE A 63 16.92 4.32 -13.07
C PHE A 63 16.87 3.89 -14.54
N ASP A 64 17.64 2.87 -14.86
CA ASP A 64 17.57 2.20 -16.16
C ASP A 64 16.36 1.25 -16.20
N GLU A 65 16.04 0.73 -17.40
CA GLU A 65 14.89 -0.19 -17.57
C GLU A 65 15.06 -1.49 -16.78
N GLU A 66 16.29 -2.01 -16.72
CA GLU A 66 16.62 -3.23 -16.00
C GLU A 66 16.61 -3.09 -14.45
N ASP A 67 16.66 -1.87 -13.90
CA ASP A 67 16.63 -1.65 -12.45
C ASP A 67 15.29 -2.03 -11.85
N TYR A 68 14.21 -1.70 -12.55
CA TYR A 68 12.83 -2.01 -12.19
C TYR A 68 12.10 -2.59 -13.41
N PRO A 69 12.32 -3.86 -13.76
CA PRO A 69 11.66 -4.46 -14.91
C PRO A 69 10.14 -4.40 -14.73
N THR A 70 9.47 -3.83 -15.71
CA THR A 70 8.01 -3.75 -15.71
C THR A 70 7.43 -5.14 -15.99
N LYS A 71 6.58 -5.62 -15.10
CA LYS A 71 5.82 -6.84 -15.33
C LYS A 71 4.72 -6.55 -16.35
N GLU A 72 4.69 -7.27 -17.45
CA GLU A 72 3.56 -7.20 -18.37
C GLU A 72 2.27 -7.66 -17.66
N ILE A 73 1.21 -6.94 -17.91
CA ILE A 73 -0.11 -7.23 -17.35
C ILE A 73 -1.14 -7.17 -18.48
N VAL A 74 -2.11 -8.10 -18.46
CA VAL A 74 -3.26 -8.03 -19.37
C VAL A 74 -4.09 -6.80 -19.00
N TRP A 75 -4.38 -5.95 -19.97
CA TRP A 75 -5.14 -4.72 -19.75
C TRP A 75 -6.62 -5.02 -19.62
N GLY A 76 -7.23 -4.44 -18.59
CA GLY A 76 -8.65 -4.53 -18.34
C GLY A 76 -9.45 -3.41 -19.02
N ASN A 77 -10.67 -3.18 -18.53
CA ASN A 77 -11.55 -2.12 -19.02
C ASN A 77 -11.40 -0.87 -18.14
N PRO A 78 -10.82 0.25 -18.66
CA PRO A 78 -10.63 1.47 -17.89
C PRO A 78 -11.93 2.14 -17.43
N LYS A 79 -13.07 1.89 -18.11
CA LYS A 79 -14.38 2.44 -17.75
C LYS A 79 -14.95 1.89 -16.44
N LEU A 80 -14.37 0.81 -15.91
CA LEU A 80 -14.74 0.21 -14.63
C LEU A 80 -13.98 0.79 -13.43
N VAL A 81 -13.15 1.82 -13.65
CA VAL A 81 -12.37 2.47 -12.61
C VAL A 81 -13.09 3.72 -12.13
N GLU A 82 -13.40 3.77 -10.85
CA GLU A 82 -13.86 4.95 -10.14
C GLU A 82 -12.69 5.56 -9.40
N GLU A 83 -12.03 6.54 -10.01
CA GLU A 83 -10.91 7.26 -9.41
C GLU A 83 -11.39 8.16 -8.27
N VAL A 84 -10.68 8.13 -7.15
CA VAL A 84 -10.90 9.02 -5.99
C VAL A 84 -9.77 10.04 -5.87
N TYR A 85 -8.55 9.61 -6.16
CA TYR A 85 -7.35 10.46 -6.14
C TYR A 85 -6.26 9.86 -7.04
N GLN A 86 -5.52 10.71 -7.72
CA GLN A 86 -4.35 10.30 -8.50
C GLN A 86 -3.29 11.41 -8.50
N ASP A 87 -2.03 11.00 -8.40
CA ASP A 87 -0.86 11.84 -8.70
C ASP A 87 0.16 11.09 -9.60
N GLN A 88 1.40 11.57 -9.66
CA GLN A 88 2.44 10.92 -10.47
C GLN A 88 2.91 9.57 -9.91
N HIS A 89 2.66 9.26 -8.63
CA HIS A 89 3.22 8.10 -7.92
C HIS A 89 2.20 7.06 -7.53
N LEU A 90 0.97 7.46 -7.24
CA LEU A 90 -0.07 6.58 -6.76
C LEU A 90 -1.45 6.92 -7.33
N ILE A 91 -2.37 5.95 -7.22
CA ILE A 91 -3.79 6.12 -7.50
C ILE A 91 -4.62 5.43 -6.42
N ILE A 92 -5.69 6.09 -5.99
CA ILE A 92 -6.70 5.55 -5.08
C ILE A 92 -8.01 5.43 -5.86
N VAL A 93 -8.59 4.25 -5.84
CA VAL A 93 -9.85 3.96 -6.54
C VAL A 93 -10.88 3.37 -5.59
N ASN A 94 -12.16 3.58 -5.89
CA ASN A 94 -13.26 2.93 -5.18
C ASN A 94 -13.56 1.58 -5.84
N LYS A 95 -13.21 0.49 -5.15
CA LYS A 95 -13.47 -0.87 -5.64
C LYS A 95 -14.93 -1.25 -5.41
N PRO A 96 -15.68 -1.67 -6.43
CA PRO A 96 -17.02 -2.20 -6.22
C PRO A 96 -16.97 -3.57 -5.53
N GLU A 97 -18.07 -3.94 -4.89
CA GLU A 97 -18.34 -5.30 -4.44
C GLU A 97 -18.34 -6.28 -5.63
N GLY A 98 -17.99 -7.53 -5.39
CA GLY A 98 -17.97 -8.58 -6.43
C GLY A 98 -16.71 -8.62 -7.29
N MET A 99 -15.84 -7.60 -7.22
CA MET A 99 -14.59 -7.51 -7.96
C MET A 99 -13.38 -7.86 -7.07
N LYS A 100 -12.46 -8.69 -7.57
CA LYS A 100 -11.19 -8.95 -6.89
C LYS A 100 -10.25 -7.74 -7.04
N THR A 101 -9.38 -7.53 -6.07
CA THR A 101 -8.32 -6.51 -6.17
C THR A 101 -7.26 -6.91 -7.19
N HIS A 102 -6.87 -8.19 -7.23
CA HIS A 102 -5.95 -8.78 -8.22
C HIS A 102 -6.36 -10.22 -8.50
N GLY A 103 -6.03 -10.71 -9.68
CA GLY A 103 -6.29 -12.10 -10.07
C GLY A 103 -5.41 -13.09 -9.30
N ASN A 104 -5.86 -14.33 -9.18
CA ASN A 104 -5.07 -15.44 -8.65
C ASN A 104 -4.24 -16.12 -9.75
N GLN A 105 -4.65 -15.96 -11.00
CA GLN A 105 -3.97 -16.45 -12.20
C GLN A 105 -3.62 -15.26 -13.10
N PRO A 106 -2.57 -15.36 -13.93
CA PRO A 106 -2.12 -14.27 -14.80
C PRO A 106 -3.21 -13.74 -15.75
N GLU A 107 -4.10 -14.63 -16.22
CA GLU A 107 -5.16 -14.32 -17.18
C GLU A 107 -6.43 -13.78 -16.51
N GLU A 108 -6.53 -13.86 -15.19
CA GLU A 108 -7.71 -13.41 -14.45
C GLU A 108 -7.74 -11.88 -14.37
N ILE A 109 -8.74 -11.29 -15.05
CA ILE A 109 -8.96 -9.85 -15.02
C ILE A 109 -9.57 -9.43 -13.68
N ALA A 110 -8.93 -8.45 -13.02
CA ALA A 110 -9.34 -7.90 -11.73
C ALA A 110 -9.14 -6.37 -11.71
N LEU A 111 -9.41 -5.72 -10.59
CA LEU A 111 -9.27 -4.27 -10.45
C LEU A 111 -7.87 -3.76 -10.88
N LEU A 112 -6.81 -4.46 -10.52
CA LEU A 112 -5.44 -4.13 -10.94
C LEU A 112 -5.32 -3.95 -12.46
N ASN A 113 -5.95 -4.85 -13.23
CA ASN A 113 -5.94 -4.82 -14.69
C ASN A 113 -6.69 -3.60 -15.24
N HIS A 114 -7.84 -3.27 -14.63
CA HIS A 114 -8.65 -2.10 -15.00
C HIS A 114 -7.90 -0.80 -14.67
N VAL A 115 -7.30 -0.72 -13.48
CA VAL A 115 -6.51 0.44 -13.02
C VAL A 115 -5.28 0.65 -13.90
N SER A 116 -4.57 -0.43 -14.26
CA SER A 116 -3.40 -0.34 -15.15
C SER A 116 -3.78 0.17 -16.53
N ALA A 117 -4.92 -0.29 -17.08
CA ALA A 117 -5.47 0.21 -18.34
C ALA A 117 -5.91 1.67 -18.24
N TYR A 118 -6.49 2.09 -17.12
CA TYR A 118 -6.93 3.46 -16.85
C TYR A 118 -5.75 4.43 -16.78
N VAL A 119 -4.70 4.05 -16.06
CA VAL A 119 -3.47 4.85 -15.91
C VAL A 119 -2.59 4.82 -17.17
N GLY A 120 -2.74 3.80 -18.03
CA GLY A 120 -1.93 3.60 -19.22
C GLY A 120 -0.54 3.02 -18.94
N GLN A 121 -0.34 2.43 -17.75
CA GLN A 121 0.90 1.74 -17.37
C GLN A 121 0.63 0.69 -16.29
N THR A 122 1.56 -0.25 -16.10
CA THR A 122 1.45 -1.25 -15.04
C THR A 122 1.42 -0.58 -13.68
N CYS A 123 0.37 -0.86 -12.91
CA CYS A 123 0.23 -0.47 -11.51
C CYS A 123 0.55 -1.65 -10.59
N TYR A 124 0.78 -1.36 -9.31
CA TYR A 124 1.21 -2.34 -8.32
C TYR A 124 0.30 -2.26 -7.09
N VAL A 125 -0.18 -3.42 -6.63
CA VAL A 125 -1.07 -3.50 -5.47
C VAL A 125 -0.30 -3.18 -4.19
N VAL A 126 -0.74 -2.17 -3.46
CA VAL A 126 -0.21 -1.80 -2.14
C VAL A 126 -0.94 -2.57 -1.04
N HIS A 127 -2.26 -2.62 -1.11
CA HIS A 127 -3.09 -3.46 -0.23
C HIS A 127 -4.29 -4.00 -0.99
N ARG A 128 -5.01 -4.90 -0.36
CA ARG A 128 -6.17 -5.55 -0.98
C ARG A 128 -7.41 -5.47 -0.13
N LEU A 129 -8.56 -5.46 -0.79
CA LEU A 129 -9.86 -5.79 -0.23
C LEU A 129 -10.31 -7.14 -0.78
N ASP A 130 -11.10 -7.86 -0.01
CA ASP A 130 -11.72 -9.09 -0.46
C ASP A 130 -12.76 -8.83 -1.56
N LYS A 131 -13.15 -9.87 -2.28
CA LYS A 131 -14.08 -9.75 -3.42
C LYS A 131 -15.39 -9.09 -3.01
N GLU A 132 -15.94 -9.48 -1.87
CA GLU A 132 -17.21 -9.02 -1.31
C GLU A 132 -17.12 -7.70 -0.56
N THR A 133 -15.91 -7.12 -0.43
CA THR A 133 -15.69 -5.84 0.24
C THR A 133 -15.54 -4.75 -0.80
N SER A 134 -16.35 -3.69 -0.71
CA SER A 134 -16.18 -2.46 -1.48
C SER A 134 -15.35 -1.43 -0.73
N GLY A 135 -14.89 -0.39 -1.44
CA GLY A 135 -14.20 0.75 -0.84
C GLY A 135 -12.81 1.03 -1.42
N LEU A 136 -12.06 1.88 -0.75
CA LEU A 136 -10.83 2.45 -1.26
C LEU A 136 -9.70 1.43 -1.36
N VAL A 137 -9.05 1.40 -2.52
CA VAL A 137 -7.84 0.61 -2.77
C VAL A 137 -6.75 1.52 -3.33
N LEU A 138 -5.58 1.42 -2.71
CA LEU A 138 -4.38 2.15 -3.11
C LEU A 138 -3.50 1.29 -4.00
N PHE A 139 -3.09 1.85 -5.14
CA PHE A 139 -2.09 1.28 -6.05
C PHE A 139 -0.91 2.22 -6.21
N ALA A 140 0.29 1.65 -6.28
CA ALA A 140 1.47 2.38 -6.71
C ALA A 140 1.50 2.41 -8.26
N LYS A 141 1.89 3.55 -8.83
CA LYS A 141 2.02 3.72 -10.29
C LYS A 141 3.41 3.33 -10.80
N ASN A 142 4.35 3.13 -9.91
CA ASN A 142 5.70 2.68 -10.26
C ASN A 142 6.28 1.78 -9.15
N PRO A 143 7.23 0.90 -9.49
CA PRO A 143 7.80 -0.05 -8.54
C PRO A 143 8.71 0.60 -7.49
N PHE A 144 9.17 1.83 -7.73
CA PHE A 144 9.99 2.58 -6.77
C PHE A 144 9.20 2.99 -5.53
N ILE A 145 7.96 3.48 -5.70
CA ILE A 145 7.14 3.96 -4.57
C ILE A 145 6.50 2.82 -3.77
N LEU A 146 6.35 1.63 -4.37
CA LEU A 146 5.67 0.49 -3.75
C LEU A 146 6.27 0.08 -2.39
N PRO A 147 7.60 -0.06 -2.20
CA PRO A 147 8.18 -0.40 -0.88
C PRO A 147 7.91 0.68 0.16
N ILE A 148 7.91 1.95 -0.23
CA ILE A 148 7.63 3.08 0.65
C ILE A 148 6.19 3.01 1.16
N LEU A 149 5.22 2.82 0.25
CA LEU A 149 3.80 2.69 0.62
C LEU A 149 3.54 1.46 1.49
N ASN A 150 4.20 0.33 1.20
CA ASN A 150 4.12 -0.87 2.03
C ASN A 150 4.64 -0.61 3.46
N ARG A 151 5.75 0.12 3.61
CA ARG A 151 6.28 0.49 4.93
C ARG A 151 5.32 1.41 5.69
N LEU A 152 4.70 2.39 5.02
CA LEU A 152 3.70 3.26 5.64
C LEU A 152 2.48 2.47 6.15
N LEU A 153 2.05 1.44 5.40
CA LEU A 153 1.01 0.51 5.85
C LEU A 153 1.46 -0.32 7.06
N GLU A 154 2.66 -0.87 7.03
CA GLU A 154 3.22 -1.68 8.10
C GLU A 154 3.38 -0.88 9.40
N LYS A 155 3.86 0.36 9.30
CA LYS A 155 3.98 1.29 10.43
C LYS A 155 2.66 1.90 10.88
N LYS A 156 1.52 1.57 10.23
CA LYS A 156 0.19 2.15 10.50
C LYS A 156 0.11 3.67 10.27
N GLU A 157 1.00 4.23 9.49
CA GLU A 157 0.94 5.63 9.06
C GLU A 157 -0.17 5.84 8.03
N ILE A 158 -0.54 4.79 7.27
CA ILE A 158 -1.78 4.71 6.49
C ILE A 158 -2.81 3.96 7.34
N SER A 159 -3.78 4.68 7.88
CA SER A 159 -4.82 4.09 8.70
C SER A 159 -5.90 3.44 7.84
N ARG A 160 -6.38 2.25 8.28
CA ARG A 160 -7.45 1.52 7.59
C ARG A 160 -8.69 1.47 8.47
N GLU A 161 -9.78 2.00 7.96
CA GLU A 161 -11.07 2.04 8.63
C GLU A 161 -12.12 1.38 7.74
N TYR A 162 -12.98 0.57 8.34
CA TYR A 162 -14.03 -0.16 7.65
C TYR A 162 -15.37 0.10 8.33
N TRP A 163 -16.42 0.11 7.53
CA TRP A 163 -17.78 0.02 8.04
C TRP A 163 -18.30 -1.39 7.77
N ALA A 164 -19.00 -1.96 8.75
CA ALA A 164 -19.60 -3.28 8.63
C ALA A 164 -21.00 -3.25 9.22
N LEU A 165 -21.94 -3.91 8.52
CA LEU A 165 -23.21 -4.28 9.06
C LEU A 165 -23.07 -5.68 9.66
N VAL A 166 -23.38 -5.81 10.95
CA VAL A 166 -23.23 -7.07 11.67
C VAL A 166 -24.56 -7.49 12.28
N ASP A 167 -24.78 -8.79 12.36
CA ASP A 167 -25.93 -9.37 13.06
C ASP A 167 -25.77 -9.18 14.56
N GLY A 168 -26.89 -8.94 15.23
CA GLY A 168 -26.94 -8.71 16.67
C GLY A 168 -26.90 -7.25 17.07
N GLU A 169 -27.38 -6.99 18.28
CA GLU A 169 -27.37 -5.68 18.91
C GLU A 169 -26.09 -5.52 19.71
N ILE A 170 -25.23 -4.62 19.23
CA ILE A 170 -24.03 -4.23 20.00
C ILE A 170 -24.45 -3.13 20.98
N GLU A 171 -24.71 -3.49 22.24
CA GLU A 171 -25.15 -2.54 23.27
C GLU A 171 -24.08 -1.51 23.62
N THR A 172 -22.82 -1.94 23.72
CA THR A 172 -21.70 -1.08 24.09
C THR A 172 -21.29 -0.20 22.91
N LYS A 173 -21.06 1.10 23.15
CA LYS A 173 -20.67 2.04 22.09
C LYS A 173 -19.29 1.74 21.49
N GLU A 174 -18.37 1.26 22.33
CA GLU A 174 -17.00 0.97 21.94
C GLU A 174 -16.57 -0.41 22.44
N LEU A 175 -15.96 -1.20 21.57
CA LEU A 175 -15.43 -2.53 21.86
C LEU A 175 -14.01 -2.65 21.31
N ILE A 176 -13.18 -3.42 22.00
CA ILE A 176 -11.84 -3.74 21.53
C ILE A 176 -11.71 -5.26 21.50
N PHE A 177 -11.48 -5.79 20.33
CA PHE A 177 -11.18 -7.21 20.13
C PHE A 177 -9.66 -7.39 20.04
N ARG A 178 -9.11 -8.26 20.89
CA ARG A 178 -7.68 -8.57 20.98
C ARG A 178 -7.51 -10.07 21.09
N ASP A 179 -7.05 -10.70 20.04
CA ASP A 179 -6.80 -12.13 20.03
C ASP A 179 -5.64 -12.48 19.09
N LYS A 180 -5.06 -13.67 19.28
CA LYS A 180 -4.20 -14.26 18.27
C LYS A 180 -5.05 -15.03 17.29
N ILE A 181 -4.97 -14.71 16.00
CA ILE A 181 -5.74 -15.33 14.93
C ILE A 181 -4.84 -16.05 13.93
N SER A 182 -5.30 -17.20 13.46
CA SER A 182 -4.65 -17.98 12.40
C SER A 182 -5.62 -18.35 11.28
N ARG A 183 -5.10 -18.94 10.21
CA ARG A 183 -5.96 -19.52 9.17
C ARG A 183 -6.58 -20.82 9.67
N ASN A 184 -7.87 -20.99 9.41
CA ASN A 184 -8.51 -22.27 9.65
C ASN A 184 -7.89 -23.35 8.73
N ARG A 185 -7.56 -24.52 9.30
CA ARG A 185 -6.91 -25.62 8.55
C ARG A 185 -7.87 -26.27 7.53
N HIS A 186 -9.16 -26.27 7.82
CA HIS A 186 -10.21 -26.90 6.98
C HIS A 186 -10.81 -25.93 5.95
N ASP A 187 -10.87 -24.64 6.28
CA ASP A 187 -11.34 -23.61 5.34
C ASP A 187 -10.38 -22.41 5.40
N ARG A 188 -9.47 -22.32 4.43
CA ARG A 188 -8.44 -21.27 4.37
C ARG A 188 -9.00 -19.86 4.22
N ARG A 189 -10.28 -19.71 3.89
CA ARG A 189 -10.96 -18.40 3.81
C ARG A 189 -11.28 -17.87 5.19
N LYS A 190 -11.46 -18.74 6.18
CA LYS A 190 -11.80 -18.39 7.56
C LYS A 190 -10.58 -18.16 8.43
N ARG A 191 -10.75 -17.30 9.42
CA ARG A 191 -9.81 -17.12 10.53
C ARG A 191 -10.39 -17.69 11.80
N ILE A 192 -9.52 -18.21 12.65
CA ILE A 192 -9.87 -18.75 13.98
C ILE A 192 -8.97 -18.11 15.02
N VAL A 193 -9.48 -18.02 16.25
CA VAL A 193 -8.66 -17.70 17.42
C VAL A 193 -7.73 -18.89 17.68
N ASP A 194 -6.43 -18.61 17.73
CA ASP A 194 -5.37 -19.60 17.95
C ASP A 194 -4.32 -18.97 18.88
N SER A 195 -4.47 -19.20 20.15
CA SER A 195 -3.60 -18.63 21.19
C SER A 195 -2.14 -19.09 21.11
N LYS A 196 -1.89 -20.25 20.46
CA LYS A 196 -0.55 -20.84 20.37
C LYS A 196 0.23 -20.36 19.15
N ASN A 197 -0.39 -20.43 17.94
CA ASN A 197 0.29 -20.19 16.67
C ASN A 197 -0.26 -18.97 15.91
N GLY A 198 -1.30 -18.32 16.43
CA GLY A 198 -1.92 -17.16 15.80
C GLY A 198 -1.04 -15.91 15.87
N GLN A 199 -1.23 -15.03 14.90
CA GLN A 199 -0.66 -13.68 14.93
C GLN A 199 -1.57 -12.77 15.73
N TYR A 200 -0.99 -11.89 16.55
CA TYR A 200 -1.74 -10.90 17.32
C TYR A 200 -2.57 -10.01 16.38
N ALA A 201 -3.84 -9.86 16.71
CA ALA A 201 -4.78 -9.01 16.01
C ALA A 201 -5.54 -8.13 17.00
N GLU A 202 -5.62 -6.84 16.69
CA GLU A 202 -6.38 -5.87 17.46
C GLU A 202 -7.25 -5.03 16.54
N THR A 203 -8.57 -5.00 16.85
CA THR A 203 -9.56 -4.19 16.13
C THR A 203 -10.38 -3.39 17.13
N HIS A 204 -10.42 -2.07 16.93
CA HIS A 204 -11.30 -1.17 17.68
C HIS A 204 -12.61 -1.01 16.90
N VAL A 205 -13.71 -1.30 17.56
CA VAL A 205 -15.05 -1.24 16.99
C VAL A 205 -15.87 -0.17 17.69
N THR A 206 -16.44 0.74 16.92
CA THR A 206 -17.36 1.77 17.39
C THR A 206 -18.73 1.52 16.77
N ARG A 207 -19.76 1.35 17.57
CA ARG A 207 -21.13 1.28 17.08
C ARG A 207 -21.57 2.65 16.55
N LEU A 208 -21.98 2.70 15.29
CA LEU A 208 -22.51 3.91 14.67
C LEU A 208 -24.02 3.97 14.75
N LYS A 209 -24.72 2.83 14.55
CA LYS A 209 -26.18 2.77 14.53
C LYS A 209 -26.68 1.38 14.92
N LEU A 210 -27.82 1.34 15.63
CA LEU A 210 -28.63 0.13 15.80
C LEU A 210 -29.83 0.22 14.89
N PHE A 211 -30.22 -0.92 14.31
CA PHE A 211 -31.41 -1.04 13.47
C PHE A 211 -32.46 -1.90 14.16
N GLN A 212 -33.73 -1.66 13.84
CA GLN A 212 -34.87 -2.39 14.43
C GLN A 212 -34.86 -3.90 14.13
N ASN A 213 -34.23 -4.32 13.06
CA ASN A 213 -34.05 -5.73 12.69
C ASN A 213 -32.93 -6.46 13.45
N LYS A 214 -32.51 -5.92 14.57
CA LYS A 214 -31.42 -6.46 15.42
C LYS A 214 -30.06 -6.55 14.70
N THR A 215 -29.77 -5.59 13.82
CA THR A 215 -28.45 -5.45 13.22
C THR A 215 -27.77 -4.17 13.73
N SER A 216 -26.45 -4.15 13.70
CA SER A 216 -25.65 -2.99 14.10
C SER A 216 -24.73 -2.55 12.97
N LEU A 217 -24.72 -1.24 12.66
CA LEU A 217 -23.69 -0.64 11.84
C LEU A 217 -22.51 -0.26 12.73
N VAL A 218 -21.35 -0.75 12.39
CA VAL A 218 -20.13 -0.51 13.15
C VAL A 218 -19.01 0.05 12.28
N ARG A 219 -18.15 0.82 12.90
CA ARG A 219 -16.87 1.27 12.36
C ARG A 219 -15.76 0.46 12.99
N CYS A 220 -14.92 -0.17 12.16
CA CYS A 220 -13.80 -0.98 12.58
C CYS A 220 -12.48 -0.30 12.21
N ARG A 221 -11.62 -0.06 13.19
CA ARG A 221 -10.25 0.42 12.98
C ARG A 221 -9.26 -0.70 13.29
N LEU A 222 -8.50 -1.10 12.29
CA LEU A 222 -7.46 -2.12 12.45
C LEU A 222 -6.23 -1.48 13.10
N LYS A 223 -5.79 -2.05 14.23
CA LYS A 223 -4.57 -1.64 14.95
C LYS A 223 -3.36 -2.53 14.63
N THR A 224 -3.62 -3.69 14.01
CA THR A 224 -2.59 -4.62 13.53
C THR A 224 -2.72 -4.90 12.04
#